data_47a96df9a69496a6ce29e72e0677a73f
#
_entry.id   47a96df9a69496a6ce29e72e0677a73f
#
_cell.length_a   1.000
_cell.length_b   1.000
_cell.length_c   1.000
_cell.angle_alpha   90.00
_cell.angle_beta   90.00
_cell.angle_gamma   90.00
#
_symmetry.space_group_name_H-M   'P 1'
#
loop_
_entity.id
_entity.type
_entity.pdbx_description
1 polymer ?
#
loop_
_entity_poly.entity_id
_entity_poly.type
_entity_poly.pdbx_seq_one_letter_code
_entity_poly.pdbx_strand_id
1 'polypeptide(L)'
;MGSLDLARTQAACIAPEMIKKVNAGKAAVLARHGRSGMLQGTPTMFAIHHVVLTSFDEALLELKGTYLAAAEAGEDANAVESDFKGWAARLREIVHGIAIDACKAYSPASLVATGSVDGDLRSAETRAVTGFGLAIARRRGKVERPPSAN
;
A
#
# COMPACT_ATOMS: atom_id res chain seq x y z
N MET A 1 11.52 -20.27 13.56
CA MET A 1 11.26 -19.15 12.66
C MET A 1 11.35 -17.85 13.46
N GLY A 2 12.20 -16.92 13.06
CA GLY A 2 12.31 -15.62 13.72
C GLY A 2 11.12 -14.71 13.41
N SER A 3 10.93 -13.69 14.25
CA SER A 3 9.82 -12.72 14.09
C SER A 3 9.89 -11.98 12.76
N LEU A 4 11.08 -11.71 12.23
CA LEU A 4 11.24 -11.07 10.92
C LEU A 4 10.83 -12.02 9.78
N ASP A 5 11.16 -13.31 9.88
CA ASP A 5 10.70 -14.31 8.91
C ASP A 5 9.20 -14.46 8.90
N LEU A 6 8.59 -14.43 10.10
CA LEU A 6 7.13 -14.44 10.22
C LEU A 6 6.51 -13.21 9.57
N ALA A 7 7.10 -12.02 9.81
CA ALA A 7 6.64 -10.79 9.19
C ALA A 7 6.72 -10.86 7.66
N ARG A 8 7.81 -11.39 7.11
CA ARG A 8 7.97 -11.61 5.67
C ARG A 8 6.93 -12.56 5.10
N THR A 9 6.64 -13.64 5.81
CA THR A 9 5.60 -14.60 5.42
C THR A 9 4.23 -13.94 5.40
N GLN A 10 3.90 -13.16 6.41
CA GLN A 10 2.64 -12.42 6.49
C GLN A 10 2.56 -11.34 5.40
N ALA A 11 3.65 -10.60 5.17
CA ALA A 11 3.72 -9.58 4.12
C ALA A 11 3.49 -10.19 2.73
N ALA A 12 4.03 -11.38 2.49
CA ALA A 12 3.80 -12.10 1.22
C ALA A 12 2.32 -12.43 0.97
N CYS A 13 1.49 -12.51 2.01
CA CYS A 13 0.06 -12.73 1.89
C CYS A 13 -0.72 -11.43 1.60
N ILE A 14 -0.15 -10.27 1.90
CA ILE A 14 -0.81 -8.96 1.70
C ILE A 14 -1.01 -8.67 0.21
N ALA A 15 -0.02 -8.95 -0.62
CA ALA A 15 -0.08 -8.68 -2.06
C ALA A 15 -1.25 -9.39 -2.77
N PRO A 16 -1.44 -10.72 -2.62
CA PRO A 16 -2.59 -11.40 -3.21
C PRO A 16 -3.94 -10.84 -2.73
N GLU A 17 -4.07 -10.55 -1.44
CA GLU A 17 -5.29 -9.98 -0.89
C GLU A 17 -5.56 -8.56 -1.41
N MET A 18 -4.54 -7.73 -1.54
CA MET A 18 -4.65 -6.41 -2.15
C MET A 18 -5.12 -6.51 -3.60
N ILE A 19 -4.51 -7.40 -4.39
CA ILE A 19 -4.88 -7.64 -5.79
C ILE A 19 -6.34 -8.08 -5.88
N LYS A 20 -6.77 -8.98 -5.02
CA LYS A 20 -8.16 -9.46 -4.96
C LYS A 20 -9.13 -8.31 -4.68
N LYS A 21 -8.83 -7.43 -3.72
CA LYS A 21 -9.64 -6.25 -3.40
C LYS A 21 -9.71 -5.27 -4.58
N VAL A 22 -8.58 -4.99 -5.21
CA VAL A 22 -8.52 -4.12 -6.39
C VAL A 22 -9.37 -4.68 -7.53
N ASN A 23 -9.23 -5.97 -7.83
CA ASN A 23 -9.98 -6.60 -8.91
C ASN A 23 -11.49 -6.63 -8.63
N ALA A 24 -11.90 -6.91 -7.38
CA ALA A 24 -13.30 -6.87 -6.98
C ALA A 24 -13.87 -5.45 -7.09
N GLY A 25 -13.15 -4.44 -6.60
CA GLY A 25 -13.55 -3.05 -6.69
C GLY A 25 -13.64 -2.54 -8.14
N LYS A 26 -12.66 -2.93 -8.96
CA LYS A 26 -12.66 -2.63 -10.40
C LYS A 26 -13.87 -3.24 -11.09
N ALA A 27 -14.18 -4.52 -10.82
CA ALA A 27 -15.34 -5.19 -11.39
C ALA A 27 -16.65 -4.48 -10.99
N ALA A 28 -16.78 -4.05 -9.74
CA ALA A 28 -17.94 -3.29 -9.27
C ALA A 28 -18.08 -1.94 -9.99
N VAL A 29 -17.00 -1.21 -10.21
CA VAL A 29 -16.98 0.04 -10.97
C VAL A 29 -17.43 -0.20 -12.41
N LEU A 30 -16.87 -1.21 -13.07
CA LEU A 30 -17.20 -1.54 -14.46
C LEU A 30 -18.67 -1.94 -14.61
N ALA A 31 -19.21 -2.74 -13.69
CA ALA A 31 -20.61 -3.12 -13.70
C ALA A 31 -21.54 -1.90 -13.55
N ARG A 32 -21.24 -1.00 -12.61
CA ARG A 32 -22.02 0.22 -12.36
C ARG A 32 -21.97 1.17 -13.56
N HIS A 33 -20.79 1.45 -14.10
CA HIS A 33 -20.60 2.35 -15.23
C HIS A 33 -21.11 1.75 -16.55
N GLY A 34 -21.03 0.43 -16.71
CA GLY A 34 -21.61 -0.28 -17.85
C GLY A 34 -23.12 -0.11 -17.89
N ARG A 35 -23.80 -0.23 -16.74
CA ARG A 35 -25.27 -0.03 -16.65
C ARG A 35 -25.69 1.41 -16.94
N SER A 36 -24.86 2.39 -16.63
CA SER A 36 -25.14 3.81 -16.90
C SER A 36 -24.66 4.28 -18.28
N GLY A 37 -24.07 3.41 -19.09
CA GLY A 37 -23.51 3.75 -20.42
C GLY A 37 -22.20 4.54 -20.36
N MET A 38 -21.53 4.60 -19.20
CA MET A 38 -20.31 5.37 -19.00
C MET A 38 -19.07 4.49 -18.89
N LEU A 39 -19.07 3.31 -19.54
CA LEU A 39 -17.99 2.33 -19.38
C LEU A 39 -16.64 2.88 -19.84
N GLN A 40 -16.61 3.68 -20.89
CA GLN A 40 -15.38 4.30 -21.40
C GLN A 40 -15.37 5.78 -21.07
N GLY A 41 -14.28 6.24 -20.47
CA GLY A 41 -14.10 7.65 -20.18
C GLY A 41 -13.45 7.93 -18.84
N THR A 42 -13.23 9.21 -18.61
CA THR A 42 -12.55 9.73 -17.43
C THR A 42 -13.23 9.34 -16.09
N PRO A 43 -14.58 9.40 -15.96
CA PRO A 43 -15.22 9.01 -14.69
C PRO A 43 -14.94 7.56 -14.27
N THR A 44 -14.91 6.62 -15.22
CA THR A 44 -14.57 5.21 -14.95
C THR A 44 -13.14 5.10 -14.45
N MET A 45 -12.21 5.82 -15.08
CA MET A 45 -10.81 5.81 -14.66
C MET A 45 -10.62 6.40 -13.26
N PHE A 46 -11.27 7.52 -12.93
CA PHE A 46 -11.18 8.09 -11.58
C PHE A 46 -11.74 7.13 -10.52
N ALA A 47 -12.84 6.45 -10.81
CA ALA A 47 -13.40 5.46 -9.90
C ALA A 47 -12.45 4.26 -9.68
N ILE A 48 -11.79 3.78 -10.74
CA ILE A 48 -10.79 2.70 -10.64
C ILE A 48 -9.56 3.20 -9.87
N HIS A 49 -9.09 4.41 -10.13
CA HIS A 49 -7.97 5.00 -9.39
C HIS A 49 -8.27 5.09 -7.89
N HIS A 50 -9.50 5.46 -7.54
CA HIS A 50 -9.93 5.49 -6.14
C HIS A 50 -9.86 4.10 -5.48
N VAL A 51 -10.30 3.06 -6.19
CA VAL A 51 -10.20 1.67 -5.74
C VAL A 51 -8.73 1.28 -5.52
N VAL A 52 -7.86 1.61 -6.46
CA VAL A 52 -6.41 1.33 -6.39
C VAL A 52 -5.79 2.00 -5.17
N LEU A 53 -6.04 3.30 -4.98
CA LEU A 53 -5.48 4.07 -3.86
C LEU A 53 -5.99 3.56 -2.50
N THR A 54 -7.27 3.30 -2.39
CA THR A 54 -7.87 2.79 -1.15
C THR A 54 -7.31 1.42 -0.78
N SER A 55 -7.21 0.51 -1.75
CA SER A 55 -6.67 -0.83 -1.53
C SER A 55 -5.18 -0.79 -1.15
N PHE A 56 -4.42 0.12 -1.75
CA PHE A 56 -3.02 0.34 -1.41
C PHE A 56 -2.85 0.87 0.01
N ASP A 57 -3.63 1.88 0.40
CA ASP A 57 -3.60 2.43 1.76
C ASP A 57 -3.93 1.35 2.82
N GLU A 58 -4.94 0.52 2.57
CA GLU A 58 -5.29 -0.60 3.44
C GLU A 58 -4.15 -1.61 3.55
N ALA A 59 -3.51 -1.94 2.43
CA ALA A 59 -2.38 -2.86 2.39
C ALA A 59 -1.18 -2.30 3.16
N LEU A 60 -0.88 -1.00 3.02
CA LEU A 60 0.19 -0.34 3.77
C LEU A 60 -0.07 -0.34 5.28
N LEU A 61 -1.32 -0.14 5.68
CA LEU A 61 -1.70 -0.16 7.10
C LEU A 61 -1.51 -1.55 7.70
N GLU A 62 -1.90 -2.59 6.98
CA GLU A 62 -1.71 -3.99 7.38
C GLU A 62 -0.22 -4.34 7.45
N LEU A 63 0.56 -3.92 6.46
CA LEU A 63 2.01 -4.09 6.42
C LEU A 63 2.68 -3.42 7.63
N LYS A 64 2.25 -2.22 7.97
CA LYS A 64 2.74 -1.49 9.15
C LYS A 64 2.52 -2.30 10.43
N GLY A 65 1.32 -2.82 10.64
CA GLY A 65 1.01 -3.64 11.81
C GLY A 65 1.90 -4.88 11.90
N THR A 66 2.10 -5.54 10.77
CA THR A 66 2.94 -6.74 10.66
C THR A 66 4.41 -6.45 11.08
N TYR A 67 5.00 -5.38 10.56
CA TYR A 67 6.39 -5.05 10.86
C TYR A 67 6.58 -4.38 12.22
N LEU A 68 5.58 -3.65 12.72
CA LEU A 68 5.65 -3.17 14.11
C LEU A 68 5.65 -4.33 15.11
N ALA A 69 4.91 -5.39 14.85
CA ALA A 69 4.93 -6.59 15.69
C ALA A 69 6.33 -7.25 15.71
N ALA A 70 7.02 -7.29 14.56
CA ALA A 70 8.40 -7.79 14.49
C ALA A 70 9.37 -6.90 15.31
N ALA A 71 9.21 -5.59 15.22
CA ALA A 71 10.01 -4.65 16.03
C ALA A 71 9.76 -4.82 17.53
N GLU A 72 8.51 -5.02 17.94
CA GLU A 72 8.13 -5.30 19.32
C GLU A 72 8.73 -6.59 19.85
N ALA A 73 8.90 -7.58 18.97
CA ALA A 73 9.51 -8.86 19.30
C ALA A 73 11.05 -8.78 19.42
N GLY A 74 11.66 -7.60 19.23
CA GLY A 74 13.08 -7.37 19.42
C GLY A 74 13.94 -7.49 18.18
N GLU A 75 13.33 -7.57 16.98
CA GLU A 75 14.08 -7.60 15.73
C GLU A 75 14.81 -6.27 15.48
N ASP A 76 15.93 -6.33 14.76
CA ASP A 76 16.73 -5.15 14.46
C ASP A 76 15.91 -4.09 13.71
N ALA A 77 15.90 -2.88 14.25
CA ALA A 77 15.08 -1.78 13.70
C ALA A 77 15.45 -1.44 12.26
N ASN A 78 16.75 -1.47 11.90
CA ASN A 78 17.19 -1.18 10.55
C ASN A 78 16.72 -2.26 9.56
N ALA A 79 16.78 -3.54 9.96
CA ALA A 79 16.28 -4.63 9.15
C ALA A 79 14.76 -4.55 8.95
N VAL A 80 14.03 -4.23 10.01
CA VAL A 80 12.56 -4.05 9.98
C VAL A 80 12.17 -2.90 9.05
N GLU A 81 12.83 -1.75 9.16
CA GLU A 81 12.56 -0.60 8.29
C GLU A 81 12.90 -0.90 6.82
N SER A 82 14.02 -1.54 6.56
CA SER A 82 14.45 -1.90 5.21
C SER A 82 13.45 -2.85 4.54
N ASP A 83 12.99 -3.87 5.27
CA ASP A 83 11.98 -4.81 4.79
C ASP A 83 10.64 -4.10 4.51
N PHE A 84 10.20 -3.24 5.43
CA PHE A 84 8.97 -2.47 5.24
C PHE A 84 9.01 -1.63 3.96
N LYS A 85 10.12 -0.88 3.76
CA LYS A 85 10.31 -0.07 2.56
C LYS A 85 10.27 -0.91 1.28
N GLY A 86 10.93 -2.06 1.28
CA GLY A 86 10.96 -2.97 0.14
C GLY A 86 9.56 -3.49 -0.22
N TRP A 87 8.78 -3.91 0.77
CA TRP A 87 7.42 -4.37 0.55
C TRP A 87 6.48 -3.24 0.12
N ALA A 88 6.59 -2.06 0.72
CA ALA A 88 5.78 -0.90 0.33
C ALA A 88 6.00 -0.55 -1.14
N ALA A 89 7.25 -0.53 -1.61
CA ALA A 89 7.60 -0.29 -3.00
C ALA A 89 7.02 -1.37 -3.93
N ARG A 90 7.12 -2.64 -3.54
CA ARG A 90 6.58 -3.76 -4.31
C ARG A 90 5.06 -3.67 -4.45
N LEU A 91 4.35 -3.38 -3.36
CA LEU A 91 2.90 -3.21 -3.39
C LEU A 91 2.50 -2.04 -4.29
N ARG A 92 3.23 -0.93 -4.24
CA ARG A 92 3.00 0.21 -5.14
C ARG A 92 3.15 -0.18 -6.61
N GLU A 93 4.21 -0.89 -6.96
CA GLU A 93 4.44 -1.33 -8.34
C GLU A 93 3.32 -2.23 -8.85
N ILE A 94 2.82 -3.12 -8.01
CA ILE A 94 1.72 -4.04 -8.37
C ILE A 94 0.45 -3.25 -8.69
N VAL A 95 0.01 -2.36 -7.81
CA VAL A 95 -1.23 -1.61 -8.03
C VAL A 95 -1.09 -0.58 -9.14
N HIS A 96 0.09 -0.01 -9.33
CA HIS A 96 0.37 0.89 -10.45
C HIS A 96 0.22 0.15 -11.80
N GLY A 97 0.73 -1.07 -11.89
CA GLY A 97 0.56 -1.92 -13.07
C GLY A 97 -0.92 -2.18 -13.39
N ILE A 98 -1.72 -2.47 -12.38
CA ILE A 98 -3.17 -2.68 -12.55
C ILE A 98 -3.85 -1.39 -13.04
N ALA A 99 -3.47 -0.24 -12.49
CA ALA A 99 -4.02 1.06 -12.92
C ALA A 99 -3.68 1.38 -14.37
N ILE A 100 -2.43 1.12 -14.80
CA ILE A 100 -2.00 1.30 -16.19
C ILE A 100 -2.80 0.39 -17.14
N ASP A 101 -2.94 -0.88 -16.80
CA ASP A 101 -3.68 -1.84 -17.63
C ASP A 101 -5.14 -1.44 -17.78
N ALA A 102 -5.77 -0.97 -16.71
CA ALA A 102 -7.13 -0.45 -16.75
C ALA A 102 -7.24 0.79 -17.63
N CYS A 103 -6.26 1.71 -17.55
CA CYS A 103 -6.21 2.90 -18.40
C CYS A 103 -6.15 2.52 -19.89
N LYS A 104 -5.29 1.59 -20.24
CA LYS A 104 -5.17 1.10 -21.63
C LYS A 104 -6.47 0.49 -22.15
N ALA A 105 -7.19 -0.24 -21.27
CA ALA A 105 -8.40 -0.95 -21.66
C ALA A 105 -9.62 -0.01 -21.77
N TYR A 106 -9.77 0.98 -20.89
CA TYR A 106 -11.01 1.74 -20.74
C TYR A 106 -10.89 3.22 -21.07
N SER A 107 -9.71 3.79 -21.06
CA SER A 107 -9.51 5.21 -21.38
C SER A 107 -8.10 5.49 -21.89
N PRO A 108 -7.75 5.01 -23.11
CA PRO A 108 -6.39 5.18 -23.64
C PRO A 108 -5.93 6.64 -23.74
N ALA A 109 -6.86 7.58 -23.89
CA ALA A 109 -6.56 9.02 -23.96
C ALA A 109 -6.21 9.64 -22.59
N SER A 110 -6.43 8.92 -21.48
CA SER A 110 -6.20 9.41 -20.12
C SER A 110 -4.82 9.07 -19.55
N LEU A 111 -3.79 9.03 -20.41
CA LEU A 111 -2.41 8.79 -19.95
C LEU A 111 -1.95 9.82 -18.90
N VAL A 112 -2.49 11.03 -18.95
CA VAL A 112 -2.25 12.06 -17.93
C VAL A 112 -2.78 11.62 -16.56
N ALA A 113 -3.91 10.91 -16.53
CA ALA A 113 -4.49 10.39 -15.29
C ALA A 113 -3.61 9.32 -14.64
N THR A 114 -2.87 8.51 -15.42
CA THR A 114 -1.93 7.53 -14.87
C THR A 114 -0.74 8.20 -14.18
N GLY A 115 -0.27 9.34 -14.68
CA GLY A 115 0.76 10.14 -14.02
C GLY A 115 0.29 10.68 -12.67
N SER A 116 -0.98 11.10 -12.57
CA SER A 116 -1.59 11.52 -11.31
C SER A 116 -1.68 10.37 -10.30
N VAL A 117 -2.07 9.17 -10.75
CA VAL A 117 -2.12 7.98 -9.90
C VAL A 117 -0.74 7.60 -9.40
N ASP A 118 0.27 7.62 -10.25
CA ASP A 118 1.65 7.35 -9.84
C ASP A 118 2.10 8.32 -8.74
N GLY A 119 1.83 9.61 -8.91
CA GLY A 119 2.12 10.63 -7.91
C GLY A 119 1.42 10.39 -6.59
N ASP A 120 0.15 10.03 -6.62
CA ASP A 120 -0.65 9.74 -5.42
C ASP A 120 -0.16 8.47 -4.71
N LEU A 121 0.17 7.42 -5.47
CA LEU A 121 0.74 6.18 -4.91
C LEU A 121 2.10 6.43 -4.26
N ARG A 122 2.98 7.20 -4.90
CA ARG A 122 4.28 7.56 -4.34
C ARG A 122 4.14 8.42 -3.08
N SER A 123 3.19 9.33 -3.05
CA SER A 123 2.89 10.13 -1.86
C SER A 123 2.40 9.27 -0.71
N ALA A 124 1.51 8.31 -0.97
CA ALA A 124 1.01 7.37 0.03
C ALA A 124 2.15 6.50 0.59
N GLU A 125 3.01 5.97 -0.30
CA GLU A 125 4.20 5.21 0.08
C GLU A 125 5.13 6.03 0.97
N THR A 126 5.45 7.25 0.57
CA THR A 126 6.32 8.16 1.33
C THR A 126 5.76 8.45 2.72
N ARG A 127 4.47 8.74 2.82
CA ARG A 127 3.82 8.95 4.12
C ARG A 127 3.88 7.71 5.00
N ALA A 128 3.64 6.54 4.44
CA ALA A 128 3.68 5.28 5.16
C ALA A 128 5.09 4.97 5.68
N VAL A 129 6.11 5.12 4.82
CA VAL A 129 7.52 4.88 5.17
C VAL A 129 7.99 5.86 6.23
N THR A 130 7.67 7.15 6.09
CA THR A 130 8.01 8.18 7.08
C THR A 130 7.32 7.90 8.42
N GLY A 131 6.03 7.60 8.39
CA GLY A 131 5.25 7.28 9.59
C GLY A 131 5.74 6.03 10.30
N PHE A 132 6.15 5.02 9.54
CA PHE A 132 6.75 3.81 10.09
C PHE A 132 8.09 4.09 10.76
N GLY A 133 8.98 4.86 10.11
CA GLY A 133 10.25 5.27 10.69
C GLY A 133 10.09 6.05 12.00
N LEU A 134 9.11 6.95 12.07
CA LEU A 134 8.78 7.67 13.29
C LEU A 134 8.27 6.74 14.40
N ALA A 135 7.44 5.75 14.07
CA ALA A 135 6.95 4.78 15.03
C ALA A 135 8.09 3.93 15.62
N ILE A 136 9.04 3.51 14.78
CA ILE A 136 10.25 2.79 15.21
C ILE A 136 11.12 3.67 16.11
N ALA A 137 11.35 4.92 15.73
CA ALA A 137 12.15 5.87 16.51
C ALA A 137 11.53 6.13 17.88
N ARG A 138 10.22 6.28 17.97
CA ARG A 138 9.49 6.46 19.25
C ARG A 138 9.66 5.26 20.17
N ARG A 139 9.66 4.05 19.62
CA ARG A 139 9.90 2.83 20.38
C ARG A 139 11.32 2.75 20.91
N ARG A 140 12.31 3.08 20.08
CA ARG A 140 13.71 3.20 20.52
C ARG A 140 13.85 4.19 21.68
N GLY A 141 13.25 5.37 21.55
CA GLY A 141 13.27 6.38 22.60
C GLY A 141 12.65 5.90 23.91
N LYS A 142 11.60 5.07 23.87
CA LYS A 142 10.99 4.47 25.06
C LYS A 142 11.87 3.41 25.71
N VAL A 143 12.63 2.64 24.93
CA VAL A 143 13.52 1.61 25.42
C VAL A 143 14.84 2.21 25.94
N GLU A 144 15.34 3.25 25.28
CA GLU A 144 16.60 3.93 25.62
C GLU A 144 16.45 4.94 26.76
N ARG A 145 15.23 5.40 27.04
CA ARG A 145 15.00 6.26 28.21
C ARG A 145 15.08 5.42 29.49
N PRO A 146 16.04 5.70 30.38
CA PRO A 146 16.02 5.07 31.69
C PRO A 146 14.68 5.38 32.37
N PRO A 147 14.12 4.44 33.16
CA PRO A 147 12.94 4.74 33.93
C PRO A 147 13.20 6.03 34.70
N SER A 148 12.34 7.01 34.48
CA SER A 148 12.47 8.31 35.13
C SER A 148 12.53 8.09 36.63
N ALA A 149 13.53 8.66 37.28
CA ALA A 149 13.77 8.55 38.72
C ALA A 149 12.75 9.35 39.57
N ASN A 150 11.65 9.73 38.98
CA ASN A 150 10.58 10.45 39.72
C ASN A 150 9.42 9.51 39.98
#